data_32cb40fc3d075698a9ff436c4eb02884
#
_entry.id   32cb40fc3d075698a9ff436c4eb02884
#
_cell.length_a   1.000
_cell.length_b   1.000
_cell.length_c   1.000
_cell.angle_alpha   90.00
_cell.angle_beta   90.00
_cell.angle_gamma   90.00
#
_symmetry.space_group_name_H-M   'P 1'
#
loop_
_entity.id
_entity.type
_entity.pdbx_description
1 polymer ?
#
loop_
_entity_poly.entity_id
_entity_poly.type
_entity_poly.pdbx_seq_one_letter_code
_entity_poly.pdbx_strand_id
1 'polypeptide(L)'
;MLSNESIFELEKTRNSRVLVLAASNLEIELLPELYRVLRSLGKVRRLDVLIYSRGGVVNGVRRLAIILREYCEHLTFIVPHYCESSATLLCLAGDEIIASSTAIFSPIDPQLQSQGSDEHSTPVSISSQDVRLFRQVMRDWFELNDAEASVQAVQQIGQGIFPTTLTSFYRATK
;
A
#
# COMPACT_ATOMS: atom_id res chain seq x y z
N MET A 1 -22.69 10.65 3.14
CA MET A 1 -22.58 9.44 3.99
C MET A 1 -22.97 8.25 3.14
N LEU A 2 -22.17 7.20 3.07
CA LEU A 2 -22.50 6.00 2.32
C LEU A 2 -23.69 5.31 3.03
N SER A 3 -24.83 5.23 2.33
CA SER A 3 -26.01 4.53 2.86
C SER A 3 -26.14 3.16 2.20
N ASN A 4 -26.85 2.25 2.85
CA ASN A 4 -27.16 0.95 2.26
C ASN A 4 -27.93 1.09 0.94
N GLU A 5 -28.74 2.11 0.82
CA GLU A 5 -29.51 2.44 -0.38
C GLU A 5 -28.59 2.84 -1.55
N SER A 6 -27.56 3.67 -1.27
CA SER A 6 -26.57 4.05 -2.30
C SER A 6 -25.76 2.85 -2.80
N ILE A 7 -25.41 1.91 -1.90
CA ILE A 7 -24.73 0.67 -2.27
C ILE A 7 -25.63 -0.18 -3.15
N PHE A 8 -26.88 -0.35 -2.78
CA PHE A 8 -27.85 -1.14 -3.55
C PHE A 8 -28.10 -0.55 -4.95
N GLU A 9 -28.22 0.77 -5.06
CA GLU A 9 -28.34 1.44 -6.35
C GLU A 9 -27.09 1.23 -7.22
N LEU A 10 -25.90 1.29 -6.62
CA LEU A 10 -24.64 1.03 -7.31
C LEU A 10 -24.59 -0.42 -7.84
N GLU A 11 -24.94 -1.40 -7.01
CA GLU A 11 -25.03 -2.81 -7.40
C GLU A 11 -25.97 -3.00 -8.60
N LYS A 12 -27.15 -2.39 -8.53
CA LYS A 12 -28.15 -2.45 -9.58
C LYS A 12 -27.66 -1.81 -10.88
N THR A 13 -27.10 -0.62 -10.79
CA THR A 13 -26.64 0.15 -11.95
C THR A 13 -25.49 -0.54 -12.67
N ARG A 14 -24.57 -1.15 -11.90
CA ARG A 14 -23.37 -1.80 -12.45
C ARG A 14 -23.56 -3.29 -12.70
N ASN A 15 -24.69 -3.85 -12.28
CA ASN A 15 -24.93 -5.30 -12.30
C ASN A 15 -23.78 -6.09 -11.67
N SER A 16 -23.41 -5.67 -10.46
CA SER A 16 -22.26 -6.17 -9.69
C SER A 16 -22.65 -6.40 -8.22
N ARG A 17 -21.76 -7.01 -7.46
CA ARG A 17 -21.83 -6.94 -5.99
C ARG A 17 -20.79 -5.93 -5.51
N VAL A 18 -21.14 -5.19 -4.46
CA VAL A 18 -20.28 -4.15 -3.90
C VAL A 18 -19.72 -4.59 -2.56
N LEU A 19 -18.41 -4.52 -2.43
CA LEU A 19 -17.67 -4.68 -1.18
C LEU A 19 -17.08 -3.32 -0.79
N VAL A 20 -17.29 -2.87 0.45
CA VAL A 20 -16.66 -1.67 0.98
C VAL A 20 -15.42 -2.05 1.77
N LEU A 21 -14.25 -1.60 1.33
CA LEU A 21 -12.96 -1.78 1.99
C LEU A 21 -12.43 -0.41 2.45
N ALA A 22 -12.84 -0.01 3.65
CA ALA A 22 -12.41 1.24 4.26
C ALA A 22 -11.54 0.94 5.47
N ALA A 23 -10.23 1.11 5.32
CA ALA A 23 -9.25 0.85 6.38
C ALA A 23 -8.09 1.84 6.27
N SER A 24 -7.65 2.41 7.37
CA SER A 24 -6.49 3.29 7.39
C SER A 24 -5.25 2.57 6.88
N ASN A 25 -5.03 1.33 7.36
CA ASN A 25 -3.94 0.47 6.95
C ASN A 25 -4.46 -0.89 6.45
N LEU A 26 -3.90 -1.34 5.33
CA LEU A 26 -4.16 -2.67 4.77
C LEU A 26 -3.13 -3.67 5.33
N GLU A 27 -3.54 -4.36 6.37
CA GLU A 27 -2.71 -5.32 7.11
C GLU A 27 -3.23 -6.75 6.93
N ILE A 28 -2.41 -7.72 7.31
CA ILE A 28 -2.75 -9.15 7.17
C ILE A 28 -3.93 -9.54 8.07
N GLU A 29 -4.13 -8.81 9.14
CA GLU A 29 -5.20 -8.97 10.11
C GLU A 29 -6.60 -8.72 9.53
N LEU A 30 -6.69 -8.02 8.39
CA LEU A 30 -7.94 -7.84 7.65
C LEU A 30 -8.40 -9.12 6.90
N LEU A 31 -7.50 -10.07 6.66
CA LEU A 31 -7.80 -11.26 5.87
C LEU A 31 -8.92 -12.13 6.42
N PRO A 32 -8.97 -12.45 7.73
CA PRO A 32 -10.04 -13.27 8.28
C PRO A 32 -11.42 -12.64 8.09
N GLU A 33 -11.52 -11.32 8.28
CA GLU A 33 -12.77 -10.58 8.12
C GLU A 33 -13.19 -10.53 6.64
N LEU A 34 -12.27 -10.15 5.75
CA LEU A 34 -12.50 -10.15 4.32
C LEU A 34 -12.93 -11.54 3.83
N TYR A 35 -12.24 -12.59 4.25
CA TYR A 35 -12.60 -13.96 3.88
C TYR A 35 -14.01 -14.34 4.35
N ARG A 36 -14.38 -13.98 5.57
CA ARG A 36 -15.71 -14.21 6.12
C ARG A 36 -16.79 -13.54 5.27
N VAL A 37 -16.58 -12.28 4.90
CA VAL A 37 -17.50 -11.50 4.06
C VAL A 37 -17.60 -12.12 2.66
N LEU A 38 -16.48 -12.40 2.01
CA LEU A 38 -16.46 -12.98 0.66
C LEU A 38 -17.09 -14.38 0.64
N ARG A 39 -16.86 -15.18 1.69
CA ARG A 39 -17.48 -16.49 1.81
C ARG A 39 -19.00 -16.40 1.96
N SER A 40 -19.52 -15.41 2.68
CA SER A 40 -20.98 -15.18 2.79
C SER A 40 -21.57 -14.66 1.48
N LEU A 41 -20.80 -13.89 0.71
CA LEU A 41 -21.18 -13.38 -0.59
C LEU A 41 -21.23 -14.49 -1.66
N GLY A 42 -20.33 -15.47 -1.56
CA GLY A 42 -20.13 -16.51 -2.58
C GLY A 42 -19.37 -15.97 -3.81
N LYS A 43 -19.15 -16.84 -4.79
CA LYS A 43 -18.56 -16.42 -6.08
C LYS A 43 -19.52 -15.59 -6.89
N VAL A 44 -19.03 -14.48 -7.41
CA VAL A 44 -19.84 -13.53 -8.20
C VAL A 44 -19.18 -13.28 -9.56
N ARG A 45 -19.99 -12.91 -10.53
CA ARG A 45 -19.45 -12.57 -11.86
C ARG A 45 -18.67 -11.25 -11.81
N ARG A 46 -19.23 -10.21 -11.15
CA ARG A 46 -18.61 -8.89 -11.02
C ARG A 46 -18.59 -8.48 -9.55
N LEU A 47 -17.41 -8.11 -9.08
CA LEU A 47 -17.19 -7.55 -7.75
C LEU A 47 -16.61 -6.14 -7.89
N ASP A 48 -17.34 -5.17 -7.39
CA ASP A 48 -16.87 -3.80 -7.27
C ASP A 48 -16.39 -3.56 -5.84
N VAL A 49 -15.14 -3.24 -5.66
CA VAL A 49 -14.54 -2.91 -4.36
C VAL A 49 -14.43 -1.40 -4.21
N LEU A 50 -15.30 -0.82 -3.39
CA LEU A 50 -15.20 0.58 -3.01
C LEU A 50 -14.08 0.71 -1.97
N ILE A 51 -12.94 1.24 -2.38
CA ILE A 51 -11.75 1.30 -1.54
C ILE A 51 -11.47 2.71 -1.03
N TYR A 52 -11.13 2.79 0.26
CA TYR A 52 -10.61 3.99 0.91
C TYR A 52 -9.50 3.59 1.87
N SER A 53 -8.24 3.90 1.54
CA SER A 53 -7.08 3.52 2.37
C SER A 53 -5.85 4.37 2.07
N ARG A 54 -5.01 4.54 3.08
CA ARG A 54 -3.68 5.18 2.94
C ARG A 54 -2.56 4.18 2.66
N GLY A 55 -2.88 2.91 2.50
CA GLY A 55 -1.88 1.87 2.23
C GLY A 55 -1.75 0.86 3.36
N GLY A 56 -0.56 0.33 3.54
CA GLY A 56 -0.26 -0.68 4.56
C GLY A 56 0.85 -1.63 4.13
N VAL A 57 0.83 -2.84 4.66
CA VAL A 57 1.89 -3.84 4.43
C VAL A 57 1.71 -4.53 3.08
N VAL A 58 2.72 -4.46 2.20
CA VAL A 58 2.68 -5.03 0.83
C VAL A 58 2.31 -6.52 0.81
N ASN A 59 2.85 -7.31 1.76
CA ASN A 59 2.51 -8.74 1.85
C ASN A 59 1.03 -8.97 2.22
N GLY A 60 0.45 -8.14 3.07
CA GLY A 60 -0.98 -8.15 3.38
C GLY A 60 -1.81 -7.85 2.14
N VAL A 61 -1.48 -6.78 1.44
CA VAL A 61 -2.14 -6.35 0.21
C VAL A 61 -2.10 -7.43 -0.88
N ARG A 62 -0.96 -8.08 -1.08
CA ARG A 62 -0.86 -9.21 -2.03
C ARG A 62 -1.85 -10.33 -1.70
N ARG A 63 -2.01 -10.67 -0.42
CA ARG A 63 -2.97 -11.70 0.01
C ARG A 63 -4.41 -11.24 -0.16
N LEU A 64 -4.72 -9.96 0.14
CA LEU A 64 -6.03 -9.37 -0.13
C LEU A 64 -6.37 -9.45 -1.62
N ALA A 65 -5.42 -9.13 -2.51
CA ALA A 65 -5.61 -9.23 -3.96
C ALA A 65 -5.95 -10.65 -4.40
N ILE A 66 -5.19 -11.64 -3.93
CA ILE A 66 -5.40 -13.05 -4.29
C ILE A 66 -6.81 -13.49 -3.87
N ILE A 67 -7.21 -13.21 -2.63
CA ILE A 67 -8.50 -13.66 -2.14
C ILE A 67 -9.67 -12.97 -2.84
N LEU A 68 -9.57 -11.69 -3.16
CA LEU A 68 -10.59 -10.97 -3.94
C LEU A 68 -10.77 -11.63 -5.32
N ARG A 69 -9.67 -11.94 -6.01
CA ARG A 69 -9.70 -12.57 -7.33
C ARG A 69 -10.27 -13.99 -7.33
N GLU A 70 -10.18 -14.72 -6.23
CA GLU A 70 -10.80 -16.06 -6.10
C GLU A 70 -12.33 -16.01 -6.10
N TYR A 71 -12.93 -14.88 -5.72
CA TYR A 71 -14.38 -14.75 -5.55
C TYR A 71 -15.11 -14.04 -6.68
N CYS A 72 -14.41 -13.59 -7.72
CA CYS A 72 -15.03 -12.95 -8.87
C CYS A 72 -14.36 -13.27 -10.20
N GLU A 73 -15.14 -13.17 -11.29
CA GLU A 73 -14.61 -13.25 -12.65
C GLU A 73 -14.06 -11.89 -13.11
N HIS A 74 -14.70 -10.79 -12.68
CA HIS A 74 -14.31 -9.42 -13.00
C HIS A 74 -14.25 -8.58 -11.73
N LEU A 75 -13.08 -8.00 -11.47
CA LEU A 75 -12.79 -7.18 -10.29
C LEU A 75 -12.64 -5.71 -10.68
N THR A 76 -13.47 -4.84 -10.13
CA THR A 76 -13.36 -3.40 -10.30
C THR A 76 -13.03 -2.74 -8.97
N PHE A 77 -12.09 -1.81 -8.96
CA PHE A 77 -11.87 -0.91 -7.82
C PHE A 77 -12.52 0.44 -8.08
N ILE A 78 -13.35 0.89 -7.15
CA ILE A 78 -13.96 2.22 -7.16
C ILE A 78 -13.26 3.05 -6.09
N VAL A 79 -12.61 4.13 -6.52
CA VAL A 79 -11.76 4.97 -5.68
C VAL A 79 -12.39 6.36 -5.55
N PRO A 80 -13.15 6.62 -4.47
CA PRO A 80 -13.77 7.93 -4.28
C PRO A 80 -12.79 8.99 -3.80
N HIS A 81 -11.71 8.63 -3.07
CA HIS A 81 -10.75 9.57 -2.53
C HIS A 81 -9.39 8.91 -2.29
N TYR A 82 -8.98 8.64 -1.05
CA TYR A 82 -7.64 8.08 -0.76
C TYR A 82 -7.48 6.63 -1.20
N CYS A 83 -6.45 6.40 -2.01
CA CYS A 83 -5.95 5.08 -2.40
C CYS A 83 -4.44 5.16 -2.56
N GLU A 84 -3.73 5.27 -1.43
CA GLU A 84 -2.31 5.62 -1.40
C GLU A 84 -1.42 4.39 -1.19
N SER A 85 -0.15 4.49 -1.63
CA SER A 85 0.90 3.49 -1.39
C SER A 85 0.44 2.06 -1.80
N SER A 86 0.49 1.10 -0.89
CA SER A 86 0.10 -0.30 -1.17
C SER A 86 -1.39 -0.47 -1.49
N ALA A 87 -2.27 0.49 -1.17
CA ALA A 87 -3.65 0.48 -1.66
C ALA A 87 -3.72 0.75 -3.18
N THR A 88 -2.85 1.62 -3.71
CA THR A 88 -2.67 1.77 -5.15
C THR A 88 -2.26 0.44 -5.80
N LEU A 89 -1.32 -0.29 -5.16
CA LEU A 89 -0.92 -1.62 -5.61
C LEU A 89 -2.09 -2.61 -5.64
N LEU A 90 -2.97 -2.57 -4.62
CA LEU A 90 -4.15 -3.43 -4.59
C LEU A 90 -5.06 -3.18 -5.78
N CYS A 91 -5.27 -1.91 -6.16
CA CYS A 91 -6.09 -1.56 -7.31
C CYS A 91 -5.55 -2.11 -8.64
N LEU A 92 -4.23 -2.28 -8.78
CA LEU A 92 -3.62 -2.88 -9.97
C LEU A 92 -3.94 -4.38 -10.13
N ALA A 93 -4.48 -5.03 -9.11
CA ALA A 93 -4.98 -6.40 -9.21
C ALA A 93 -6.38 -6.48 -9.84
N GLY A 94 -7.05 -5.35 -10.07
CA GLY A 94 -8.36 -5.26 -10.73
C GLY A 94 -8.27 -5.30 -12.25
N ASP A 95 -9.40 -5.61 -12.86
CA ASP A 95 -9.58 -5.50 -14.32
C ASP A 95 -9.94 -4.06 -14.72
N GLU A 96 -10.50 -3.29 -13.78
CA GLU A 96 -10.96 -1.92 -13.99
C GLU A 96 -10.72 -1.07 -12.74
N ILE A 97 -10.34 0.20 -12.92
CA ILE A 97 -10.27 1.19 -11.85
C ILE A 97 -11.16 2.38 -12.23
N ILE A 98 -12.13 2.69 -11.38
CA ILE A 98 -13.00 3.87 -11.52
C ILE A 98 -12.60 4.85 -10.42
N ALA A 99 -12.01 5.96 -10.81
CA ALA A 99 -11.57 6.99 -9.89
C ALA A 99 -12.45 8.24 -9.99
N SER A 100 -12.79 8.83 -8.85
CA SER A 100 -13.42 10.16 -8.85
C SER A 100 -12.42 11.24 -9.25
N SER A 101 -12.89 12.43 -9.55
CA SER A 101 -12.03 13.60 -9.81
C SER A 101 -11.20 14.03 -8.59
N THR A 102 -11.56 13.55 -7.40
CA THR A 102 -10.85 13.82 -6.13
C THR A 102 -10.05 12.62 -5.64
N ALA A 103 -9.93 11.57 -6.45
CA ALA A 103 -9.15 10.39 -6.10
C ALA A 103 -7.65 10.72 -6.02
N ILE A 104 -7.03 10.23 -4.97
CA ILE A 104 -5.60 10.42 -4.71
C ILE A 104 -4.93 9.05 -4.74
N PHE A 105 -3.99 8.90 -5.67
CA PHE A 105 -3.08 7.77 -5.73
C PHE A 105 -1.68 8.24 -5.38
N SER A 106 -0.91 7.42 -4.70
CA SER A 106 0.50 7.69 -4.48
C SER A 106 1.38 6.53 -4.90
N PRO A 107 2.66 6.80 -5.22
CA PRO A 107 3.63 5.75 -5.47
C PRO A 107 3.75 4.79 -4.29
N ILE A 108 4.15 3.56 -4.59
CA ILE A 108 4.51 2.58 -3.57
C ILE A 108 5.93 2.91 -3.17
N ASP A 109 6.10 3.40 -1.96
CA ASP A 109 7.41 3.67 -1.38
C ASP A 109 7.61 2.82 -0.13
N PRO A 110 8.29 1.66 -0.25
CA PRO A 110 8.59 0.82 0.88
C PRO A 110 9.35 1.59 1.94
N GLN A 111 8.87 1.55 3.18
CA GLN A 111 9.48 2.24 4.30
C GLN A 111 10.20 1.24 5.21
N LEU A 112 11.39 1.62 5.63
CA LEU A 112 12.15 0.96 6.70
C LEU A 112 11.86 1.69 8.00
N GLN A 113 11.40 0.94 8.99
CA GLN A 113 11.31 1.46 10.35
C GLN A 113 12.58 1.05 11.11
N SER A 114 13.31 2.03 11.67
CA SER A 114 14.35 1.73 12.64
C SER A 114 13.67 1.27 13.93
N GLN A 115 14.07 0.13 14.46
CA GLN A 115 13.76 -0.17 15.87
C GLN A 115 14.62 0.75 16.72
N GLY A 116 13.99 1.69 17.39
CA GLY A 116 14.69 2.52 18.35
C GLY A 116 15.41 1.67 19.38
N SER A 117 16.64 2.01 19.69
CA SER A 117 17.47 1.30 20.66
C SER A 117 16.99 1.50 22.11
N ASP A 118 16.08 2.43 22.36
CA ASP A 118 15.54 2.78 23.69
C ASP A 118 14.02 2.87 23.66
N GLU A 119 13.38 2.50 24.77
CA GLU A 119 11.92 2.56 24.97
C GLU A 119 11.28 3.95 24.75
N HIS A 120 12.09 5.01 24.63
CA HIS A 120 11.63 6.39 24.42
C HIS A 120 12.02 6.99 23.08
N SER A 121 12.68 6.23 22.19
CA SER A 121 13.03 6.72 20.86
C SER A 121 11.85 6.58 19.89
N THR A 122 11.46 7.67 19.27
CA THR A 122 10.47 7.68 18.19
C THR A 122 10.99 6.86 17.01
N PRO A 123 10.24 5.87 16.50
CA PRO A 123 10.68 5.11 15.34
C PRO A 123 10.89 6.06 14.14
N VAL A 124 12.07 6.07 13.57
CA VAL A 124 12.35 6.82 12.35
C VAL A 124 12.01 5.93 11.16
N SER A 125 11.13 6.40 10.31
CA SER A 125 10.79 5.75 9.06
C SER A 125 11.62 6.36 7.94
N ILE A 126 12.35 5.51 7.20
CA ILE A 126 13.18 5.92 6.06
C ILE A 126 12.64 5.21 4.82
N SER A 127 12.32 5.98 3.79
CA SER A 127 11.86 5.44 2.52
C SER A 127 13.02 5.06 1.59
N SER A 128 12.73 4.24 0.58
CA SER A 128 13.73 3.95 -0.46
C SER A 128 14.14 5.19 -1.24
N GLN A 129 13.22 6.12 -1.36
CA GLN A 129 13.45 7.39 -2.02
C GLN A 129 14.34 8.31 -1.18
N ASP A 130 14.15 8.33 0.15
CA ASP A 130 15.01 9.09 1.06
C ASP A 130 16.46 8.62 0.96
N VAL A 131 16.70 7.32 0.87
CA VAL A 131 18.05 6.75 0.70
C VAL A 131 18.70 7.25 -0.60
N ARG A 132 17.93 7.31 -1.69
CA ARG A 132 18.43 7.81 -2.98
C ARG A 132 18.68 9.32 -2.95
N LEU A 133 17.73 10.07 -2.41
CA LEU A 133 17.83 11.53 -2.29
C LEU A 133 18.93 11.96 -1.33
N PHE A 134 19.17 11.21 -0.25
CA PHE A 134 20.23 11.52 0.70
C PHE A 134 21.62 11.55 0.03
N ARG A 135 21.92 10.59 -0.85
CA ARG A 135 23.14 10.60 -1.64
C ARG A 135 23.23 11.83 -2.56
N GLN A 136 22.12 12.24 -3.13
CA GLN A 136 22.05 13.43 -3.98
C GLN A 136 22.27 14.71 -3.16
N VAL A 137 21.65 14.81 -1.99
CA VAL A 137 21.86 15.94 -1.06
C VAL A 137 23.34 16.05 -0.65
N MET A 138 24.01 14.91 -0.36
CA MET A 138 25.44 14.92 -0.01
C MET A 138 26.31 15.50 -1.14
N ARG A 139 25.97 15.23 -2.40
CA ARG A 139 26.69 15.81 -3.53
C ARG A 139 26.35 17.28 -3.74
N ASP A 140 25.07 17.61 -3.77
CA ASP A 140 24.58 18.91 -4.22
C ASP A 140 24.78 19.99 -3.15
N TRP A 141 24.71 19.65 -1.86
CA TRP A 141 24.81 20.59 -0.76
C TRP A 141 26.19 20.62 -0.08
N PHE A 142 26.87 19.46 -0.07
CA PHE A 142 28.15 19.31 0.63
C PHE A 142 29.32 19.08 -0.34
N GLU A 143 29.06 19.13 -1.65
CA GLU A 143 30.07 19.01 -2.72
C GLU A 143 30.90 17.72 -2.65
N LEU A 144 30.36 16.65 -1.99
CA LEU A 144 31.04 15.38 -1.89
C LEU A 144 31.04 14.64 -3.24
N ASN A 145 32.15 13.96 -3.54
CA ASN A 145 32.18 13.08 -4.69
C ASN A 145 31.31 11.82 -4.47
N ASP A 146 31.06 11.05 -5.52
CA ASP A 146 30.16 9.89 -5.46
C ASP A 146 30.61 8.81 -4.46
N ALA A 147 31.90 8.61 -4.27
CA ALA A 147 32.44 7.64 -3.32
C ALA A 147 32.21 8.10 -1.87
N GLU A 148 32.53 9.35 -1.58
CA GLU A 148 32.33 9.97 -0.25
C GLU A 148 30.85 10.03 0.11
N ALA A 149 29.98 10.48 -0.81
CA ALA A 149 28.54 10.51 -0.60
C ALA A 149 27.94 9.12 -0.32
N SER A 150 28.47 8.08 -0.99
CA SER A 150 28.05 6.70 -0.77
C SER A 150 28.49 6.17 0.59
N VAL A 151 29.71 6.48 1.04
CA VAL A 151 30.22 6.10 2.36
C VAL A 151 29.40 6.75 3.47
N GLN A 152 29.12 8.05 3.35
CA GLN A 152 28.28 8.76 4.32
C GLN A 152 26.85 8.21 4.37
N ALA A 153 26.25 7.91 3.22
CA ALA A 153 24.93 7.29 3.17
C ALA A 153 24.90 5.92 3.86
N VAL A 154 25.91 5.08 3.63
CA VAL A 154 26.02 3.77 4.27
C VAL A 154 26.21 3.90 5.78
N GLN A 155 27.04 4.85 6.25
CA GLN A 155 27.26 5.07 7.66
C GLN A 155 25.97 5.52 8.38
N GLN A 156 25.20 6.44 7.80
CA GLN A 156 23.95 6.91 8.38
C GLN A 156 22.88 5.81 8.41
N ILE A 157 22.77 5.05 7.34
CA ILE A 157 21.84 3.91 7.28
C ILE A 157 22.24 2.83 8.27
N GLY A 158 23.56 2.54 8.38
CA GLY A 158 24.11 1.49 9.24
C GLY A 158 23.95 1.76 10.74
N GLN A 159 23.77 3.01 11.16
CA GLN A 159 23.53 3.36 12.56
C GLN A 159 22.12 2.99 13.07
N GLY A 160 21.17 2.76 12.18
CA GLY A 160 19.78 2.49 12.56
C GLY A 160 19.14 1.25 11.94
N ILE A 161 19.82 0.56 11.03
CA ILE A 161 19.21 -0.51 10.23
C ILE A 161 20.09 -1.75 10.18
N PHE A 162 19.53 -2.91 10.53
CA PHE A 162 20.23 -4.19 10.40
C PHE A 162 20.44 -4.58 8.92
N PRO A 163 21.56 -5.20 8.54
CA PRO A 163 21.84 -5.62 7.16
C PRO A 163 20.76 -6.51 6.53
N THR A 164 20.12 -7.36 7.33
CA THR A 164 19.01 -8.23 6.88
C THR A 164 17.76 -7.43 6.50
N THR A 165 17.49 -6.36 7.21
CA THR A 165 16.38 -5.44 6.91
C THR A 165 16.65 -4.69 5.61
N LEU A 166 17.89 -4.21 5.41
CA LEU A 166 18.32 -3.53 4.20
C LEU A 166 18.25 -4.43 2.96
N THR A 167 18.65 -5.70 3.08
CA THR A 167 18.54 -6.68 1.96
C THR A 167 17.10 -7.02 1.61
N SER A 168 16.22 -7.15 2.60
CA SER A 168 14.79 -7.37 2.37
C SER A 168 14.17 -6.17 1.67
N PHE A 169 14.54 -4.98 2.07
CA PHE A 169 14.12 -3.72 1.47
C PHE A 169 14.58 -3.58 0.02
N TYR A 170 15.85 -3.86 -0.26
CA TYR A 170 16.37 -3.83 -1.62
C TYR A 170 15.63 -4.80 -2.56
N ARG A 171 15.24 -5.98 -2.06
CA ARG A 171 14.44 -6.95 -2.82
C ARG A 171 13.01 -6.48 -3.08
N ALA A 172 12.41 -5.74 -2.15
CA ALA A 172 11.06 -5.20 -2.29
C ALA A 172 10.98 -4.00 -3.25
N THR A 173 12.13 -3.35 -3.55
CA THR A 173 12.22 -2.16 -4.42
C THR A 173 12.65 -2.48 -5.86
N LYS A 174 12.92 -3.75 -6.16
CA LYS A 174 13.17 -4.28 -7.50
C LYS A 174 11.91 -4.88 -8.12
#